data_1eb73d99032dd27f90c790cc45b9c8bc
#
_entry.id   1eb73d99032dd27f90c790cc45b9c8bc
#
_cell.length_a   1.000
_cell.length_b   1.000
_cell.length_c   1.000
_cell.angle_alpha   90.00
_cell.angle_beta   90.00
_cell.angle_gamma   90.00
#
_symmetry.space_group_name_H-M   'P 1'
#
loop_
_entity.id
_entity.type
_entity.pdbx_description
1 polymer ?
#
loop_
_entity_poly.entity_id
_entity_poly.type
_entity_poly.pdbx_seq_one_letter_code
_entity_poly.pdbx_strand_id
1 'polypeptide(L)'
;EVAYYTQLGANIHRGVYELSEKASVAYDRVREGVARFIGAPRDSHVIFTHGTTESVNAVAYGWGLKHLKPGDEVVISEIEHHANFVPWQMMCERTGATLRFIPTDPSDGTLVLDNLQQIITEKVRLVAVTAMSNVTGYMPPVARITARAREVGAVSLVDAAQFASHSRIDVTKLGADFLVFSGHKMCGPSGVGVLWGRTAVLEDMDPFFFGGDMIVKVRKSGTTFKDLPERLEAGTPNIAGVLGLGAAIDYLESIGMDAVHRHEQRLLAHALERAAECDDVTVYGPQDADVCGGVFSFNLGEVHPHDTGAILDSEGIAVRTGFHCAQPLMQVFGITGTTRASFYLYNTIDDIDRLFSALERVRKVFA
;
A
#
# COMPACT_ATOMS: atom_id res chain seq x y z
N GLU A 1 12.16 -17.78 6.11
CA GLU A 1 12.93 -17.23 7.23
C GLU A 1 13.69 -18.31 8.00
N VAL A 2 13.05 -19.42 8.43
CA VAL A 2 13.73 -20.51 9.17
C VAL A 2 14.94 -21.01 8.40
N ALA A 3 14.83 -21.24 7.08
CA ALA A 3 15.94 -21.70 6.25
C ALA A 3 17.13 -20.71 6.27
N TYR A 4 16.87 -19.40 6.29
CA TYR A 4 17.92 -18.41 6.42
C TYR A 4 18.70 -18.58 7.74
N TYR A 5 17.99 -18.59 8.88
CA TYR A 5 18.65 -18.68 10.19
C TYR A 5 19.36 -20.03 10.43
N THR A 6 18.89 -21.11 9.81
CA THR A 6 19.46 -22.46 10.02
C THR A 6 20.52 -22.86 9.00
N GLN A 7 20.52 -22.27 7.80
CA GLN A 7 21.37 -22.72 6.67
C GLN A 7 22.23 -21.62 6.06
N LEU A 8 21.79 -20.34 6.10
CA LEU A 8 22.48 -19.24 5.45
C LEU A 8 22.98 -18.17 6.42
N GLY A 9 22.58 -18.15 7.68
CA GLY A 9 22.79 -17.18 8.75
C GLY A 9 24.04 -16.29 8.68
N ALA A 10 24.22 -15.55 7.59
CA ALA A 10 25.38 -14.72 7.29
C ALA A 10 24.96 -13.34 6.80
N ASN A 11 25.79 -12.33 7.02
CA ASN A 11 25.60 -11.01 6.44
C ASN A 11 25.85 -11.05 4.92
N ILE A 12 25.21 -10.15 4.18
CA ILE A 12 25.30 -10.04 2.72
C ILE A 12 26.34 -9.00 2.29
N HIS A 13 26.86 -9.13 1.05
CA HIS A 13 27.71 -8.18 0.33
C HIS A 13 29.07 -7.81 0.98
N ARG A 14 29.44 -8.39 2.15
CA ARG A 14 30.66 -8.04 2.89
C ARG A 14 31.57 -9.21 3.22
N GLY A 15 31.05 -10.42 3.19
CA GLY A 15 31.82 -11.61 3.53
C GLY A 15 32.52 -12.20 2.30
N VAL A 16 33.77 -12.62 2.48
CA VAL A 16 34.56 -13.35 1.45
C VAL A 16 34.48 -14.87 1.67
N TYR A 17 33.39 -15.35 2.26
CA TYR A 17 33.15 -16.76 2.59
C TYR A 17 31.83 -17.24 1.98
N GLU A 18 31.74 -18.52 1.70
CA GLU A 18 30.68 -19.19 0.94
C GLU A 18 29.26 -18.86 1.43
N LEU A 19 29.02 -18.83 2.76
CA LEU A 19 27.69 -18.52 3.30
C LEU A 19 27.25 -17.08 3.00
N SER A 20 28.19 -16.10 3.05
CA SER A 20 27.89 -14.72 2.72
C SER A 20 27.57 -14.56 1.22
N GLU A 21 28.29 -15.24 0.36
CA GLU A 21 28.03 -15.26 -1.08
C GLU A 21 26.66 -15.84 -1.39
N LYS A 22 26.33 -17.01 -0.81
CA LYS A 22 25.01 -17.64 -0.97
C LYS A 22 23.88 -16.76 -0.48
N ALA A 23 24.05 -16.10 0.68
CA ALA A 23 23.04 -15.19 1.23
C ALA A 23 22.86 -13.96 0.32
N SER A 24 23.95 -13.39 -0.21
CA SER A 24 23.91 -12.26 -1.15
C SER A 24 23.18 -12.61 -2.44
N VAL A 25 23.55 -13.73 -3.07
CA VAL A 25 22.87 -14.22 -4.28
C VAL A 25 21.37 -14.45 -4.05
N ALA A 26 21.01 -15.04 -2.91
CA ALA A 26 19.61 -15.26 -2.56
C ALA A 26 18.85 -13.93 -2.38
N TYR A 27 19.45 -12.95 -1.73
CA TYR A 27 18.88 -11.61 -1.51
C TYR A 27 18.66 -10.85 -2.82
N ASP A 28 19.69 -10.83 -3.69
CA ASP A 28 19.61 -10.15 -4.99
C ASP A 28 18.59 -10.80 -5.92
N ARG A 29 18.45 -12.13 -5.87
CA ARG A 29 17.41 -12.87 -6.59
C ARG A 29 16.00 -12.45 -6.17
N VAL A 30 15.77 -12.15 -4.89
CA VAL A 30 14.47 -11.63 -4.44
C VAL A 30 14.23 -10.25 -5.02
N ARG A 31 15.24 -9.37 -5.07
CA ARG A 31 15.13 -8.04 -5.69
C ARG A 31 14.68 -8.15 -7.15
N GLU A 32 15.29 -9.05 -7.91
CA GLU A 32 14.87 -9.36 -9.29
C GLU A 32 13.45 -9.94 -9.35
N GLY A 33 13.08 -10.80 -8.39
CA GLY A 33 11.73 -11.36 -8.25
C GLY A 33 10.69 -10.28 -8.04
N VAL A 34 10.96 -9.34 -7.12
CA VAL A 34 10.10 -8.16 -6.89
C VAL A 34 9.94 -7.35 -8.17
N ALA A 35 11.05 -7.05 -8.86
CA ALA A 35 11.02 -6.28 -10.11
C ALA A 35 10.13 -6.95 -11.18
N ARG A 36 10.24 -8.27 -11.33
CA ARG A 36 9.35 -9.04 -12.23
C ARG A 36 7.90 -8.99 -11.81
N PHE A 37 7.63 -9.20 -10.52
CA PHE A 37 6.28 -9.22 -9.95
C PHE A 37 5.51 -7.93 -10.22
N ILE A 38 6.19 -6.76 -10.18
CA ILE A 38 5.57 -5.46 -10.43
C ILE A 38 5.70 -4.98 -11.88
N GLY A 39 6.28 -5.77 -12.78
CA GLY A 39 6.49 -5.38 -14.17
C GLY A 39 7.47 -4.21 -14.33
N ALA A 40 8.51 -4.14 -13.48
CA ALA A 40 9.47 -3.04 -13.46
C ALA A 40 10.34 -3.01 -14.72
N PRO A 41 10.52 -1.84 -15.37
CA PRO A 41 11.44 -1.67 -16.48
C PRO A 41 12.91 -1.69 -15.99
N ARG A 42 13.86 -1.88 -16.93
CA ARG A 42 15.30 -1.99 -16.57
C ARG A 42 15.91 -0.72 -15.99
N ASP A 43 15.37 0.45 -16.34
CA ASP A 43 15.81 1.76 -15.87
C ASP A 43 15.11 2.17 -14.57
N SER A 44 15.01 1.22 -13.64
CA SER A 44 14.39 1.40 -12.35
C SER A 44 15.02 0.51 -11.28
N HIS A 45 14.78 0.84 -10.01
CA HIS A 45 15.33 0.07 -8.89
C HIS A 45 14.26 -0.26 -7.85
N VAL A 46 14.46 -1.40 -7.21
CA VAL A 46 13.75 -1.86 -6.01
C VAL A 46 14.63 -1.57 -4.81
N ILE A 47 14.09 -0.89 -3.82
CA ILE A 47 14.69 -0.57 -2.53
C ILE A 47 13.92 -1.33 -1.46
N PHE A 48 14.59 -2.09 -0.61
CA PHE A 48 13.94 -2.74 0.53
C PHE A 48 13.85 -1.79 1.72
N THR A 49 12.67 -1.77 2.34
CA THR A 49 12.33 -0.96 3.51
C THR A 49 11.66 -1.83 4.57
N HIS A 50 11.28 -1.27 5.72
CA HIS A 50 10.51 -2.01 6.73
C HIS A 50 9.00 -2.06 6.44
N GLY A 51 8.51 -1.34 5.42
CA GLY A 51 7.11 -1.32 5.02
C GLY A 51 6.73 -0.04 4.28
N THR A 52 5.48 0.02 3.80
CA THR A 52 4.93 1.16 3.06
C THR A 52 5.12 2.49 3.77
N THR A 53 4.91 2.53 5.10
CA THR A 53 5.09 3.77 5.88
C THR A 53 6.50 4.32 5.76
N GLU A 54 7.53 3.48 5.89
CA GLU A 54 8.91 3.91 5.70
C GLU A 54 9.18 4.31 4.25
N SER A 55 8.66 3.56 3.28
CA SER A 55 8.81 3.87 1.86
C SER A 55 8.26 5.24 1.50
N VAL A 56 7.05 5.59 1.96
CA VAL A 56 6.45 6.92 1.74
C VAL A 56 7.27 8.01 2.43
N ASN A 57 7.71 7.78 3.69
CA ASN A 57 8.56 8.73 4.39
C ASN A 57 9.91 8.90 3.71
N ALA A 58 10.51 7.83 3.17
CA ALA A 58 11.76 7.93 2.42
C ALA A 58 11.62 8.87 1.21
N VAL A 59 10.52 8.76 0.46
CA VAL A 59 10.24 9.69 -0.65
C VAL A 59 9.93 11.10 -0.12
N ALA A 60 9.11 11.24 0.92
CA ALA A 60 8.75 12.53 1.48
C ALA A 60 9.98 13.32 1.97
N TYR A 61 10.89 12.67 2.68
CA TYR A 61 12.10 13.31 3.20
C TYR A 61 13.23 13.37 2.18
N GLY A 62 13.45 12.31 1.38
CA GLY A 62 14.55 12.26 0.43
C GLY A 62 14.28 13.09 -0.83
N TRP A 63 13.06 13.04 -1.36
CA TRP A 63 12.65 13.80 -2.54
C TRP A 63 11.92 15.09 -2.14
N GLY A 64 10.93 15.01 -1.25
CA GLY A 64 10.05 16.12 -0.90
C GLY A 64 10.78 17.32 -0.31
N LEU A 65 11.67 17.14 0.68
CA LEU A 65 12.44 18.25 1.27
C LEU A 65 13.36 18.95 0.27
N LYS A 66 13.82 18.24 -0.75
CA LYS A 66 14.72 18.79 -1.78
C LYS A 66 13.97 19.61 -2.81
N HIS A 67 12.74 19.23 -3.16
CA HIS A 67 12.01 19.77 -4.31
C HIS A 67 10.84 20.69 -3.97
N LEU A 68 10.22 20.48 -2.80
CA LEU A 68 9.06 21.27 -2.40
C LEU A 68 9.49 22.63 -1.78
N LYS A 69 8.78 23.69 -2.15
CA LYS A 69 9.01 25.05 -1.65
C LYS A 69 7.68 25.81 -1.55
N PRO A 70 7.64 26.99 -0.91
CA PRO A 70 6.44 27.83 -0.86
C PRO A 70 5.89 28.14 -2.25
N GLY A 71 4.59 27.92 -2.43
CA GLY A 71 3.87 28.07 -3.69
C GLY A 71 3.73 26.82 -4.54
N ASP A 72 4.48 25.76 -4.21
CA ASP A 72 4.25 24.42 -4.79
C ASP A 72 3.06 23.72 -4.13
N GLU A 73 2.49 22.74 -4.83
CA GLU A 73 1.35 21.97 -4.37
C GLU A 73 1.70 20.46 -4.37
N VAL A 74 1.20 19.74 -3.35
CA VAL A 74 1.16 18.29 -3.29
C VAL A 74 -0.29 17.87 -3.35
N VAL A 75 -0.63 16.88 -4.19
CA VAL A 75 -1.99 16.35 -4.33
C VAL A 75 -2.03 14.92 -3.82
N ILE A 76 -2.98 14.65 -2.93
CA ILE A 76 -3.33 13.28 -2.48
C ILE A 76 -4.83 13.06 -2.64
N SER A 77 -5.33 11.82 -2.48
CA SER A 77 -6.77 11.59 -2.44
C SER A 77 -7.31 11.60 -1.01
N GLU A 78 -8.63 11.79 -0.85
CA GLU A 78 -9.27 11.69 0.47
C GLU A 78 -9.44 10.25 0.97
N ILE A 79 -9.20 9.25 0.10
CA ILE A 79 -9.27 7.81 0.46
C ILE A 79 -7.95 7.24 0.96
N GLU A 80 -6.92 8.07 1.18
CA GLU A 80 -5.59 7.61 1.55
C GLU A 80 -5.54 7.01 2.96
N HIS A 81 -4.77 5.94 3.09
CA HIS A 81 -4.31 5.47 4.40
C HIS A 81 -3.41 6.53 5.05
N HIS A 82 -3.43 6.64 6.38
CA HIS A 82 -2.59 7.61 7.11
C HIS A 82 -1.10 7.56 6.73
N ALA A 83 -0.58 6.40 6.33
CA ALA A 83 0.82 6.25 5.88
C ALA A 83 1.12 7.03 4.59
N ASN A 84 0.11 7.27 3.74
CA ASN A 84 0.23 8.10 2.52
C ASN A 84 -0.51 9.44 2.65
N PHE A 85 -0.89 9.83 3.85
CA PHE A 85 -1.55 11.11 4.14
C PHE A 85 -0.65 11.98 5.04
N VAL A 86 -0.34 11.50 6.23
CA VAL A 86 0.38 12.27 7.27
C VAL A 86 1.78 12.73 6.83
N PRO A 87 2.60 11.91 6.15
CA PRO A 87 3.91 12.39 5.68
C PRO A 87 3.81 13.61 4.77
N TRP A 88 2.81 13.67 3.90
CA TRP A 88 2.61 14.80 2.99
C TRP A 88 2.10 16.06 3.70
N GLN A 89 1.21 15.92 4.71
CA GLN A 89 0.83 17.05 5.57
C GLN A 89 2.07 17.66 6.24
N MET A 90 2.87 16.81 6.89
CA MET A 90 4.08 17.26 7.60
C MET A 90 5.12 17.85 6.63
N MET A 91 5.20 17.32 5.43
CA MET A 91 6.13 17.83 4.41
C MET A 91 5.69 19.21 3.89
N CYS A 92 4.40 19.38 3.60
CA CYS A 92 3.86 20.68 3.19
C CYS A 92 4.04 21.73 4.30
N GLU A 93 3.79 21.37 5.56
CA GLU A 93 3.99 22.25 6.71
C GLU A 93 5.46 22.72 6.82
N ARG A 94 6.41 21.81 6.61
CA ARG A 94 7.86 22.09 6.70
C ARG A 94 8.40 22.93 5.54
N THR A 95 7.87 22.71 4.35
CA THR A 95 8.38 23.35 3.10
C THR A 95 7.61 24.61 2.70
N GLY A 96 6.44 24.85 3.32
CA GLY A 96 5.52 25.90 2.92
C GLY A 96 4.75 25.60 1.63
N ALA A 97 4.80 24.35 1.14
CA ALA A 97 3.95 23.88 0.06
C ALA A 97 2.50 23.69 0.54
N THR A 98 1.56 23.60 -0.38
CA THR A 98 0.13 23.43 -0.07
C THR A 98 -0.32 22.01 -0.37
N LEU A 99 -0.97 21.35 0.61
CA LEU A 99 -1.60 20.05 0.39
C LEU A 99 -3.00 20.25 -0.21
N ARG A 100 -3.29 19.55 -1.30
CA ARG A 100 -4.59 19.54 -1.98
C ARG A 100 -5.14 18.12 -2.09
N PHE A 101 -6.44 18.00 -2.29
CA PHE A 101 -7.12 16.71 -2.29
C PHE A 101 -7.87 16.47 -3.60
N ILE A 102 -7.82 15.22 -4.09
CA ILE A 102 -8.79 14.70 -5.04
C ILE A 102 -10.01 14.30 -4.22
N PRO A 103 -11.18 14.95 -4.44
CA PRO A 103 -12.38 14.71 -3.63
C PRO A 103 -12.94 13.32 -3.85
N THR A 104 -13.72 12.89 -2.86
CA THR A 104 -14.42 11.61 -2.84
C THR A 104 -15.93 11.84 -2.86
N ASP A 105 -16.66 11.08 -3.66
CA ASP A 105 -18.12 11.07 -3.62
C ASP A 105 -18.60 10.44 -2.29
N PRO A 106 -19.35 11.16 -1.45
CA PRO A 106 -19.80 10.63 -0.17
C PRO A 106 -20.85 9.52 -0.31
N SER A 107 -21.45 9.33 -1.48
CA SER A 107 -22.50 8.34 -1.69
C SER A 107 -21.93 6.92 -1.90
N ASP A 108 -20.74 6.81 -2.52
CA ASP A 108 -20.16 5.52 -2.89
C ASP A 108 -18.64 5.40 -2.60
N GLY A 109 -17.99 6.46 -2.13
CA GLY A 109 -16.56 6.45 -1.81
C GLY A 109 -15.63 6.44 -3.02
N THR A 110 -16.13 6.69 -4.24
CA THR A 110 -15.30 6.82 -5.44
C THR A 110 -14.65 8.20 -5.54
N LEU A 111 -13.54 8.31 -6.28
CA LEU A 111 -12.90 9.61 -6.51
C LEU A 111 -13.63 10.41 -7.57
N VAL A 112 -13.87 11.71 -7.29
CA VAL A 112 -14.44 12.66 -8.25
C VAL A 112 -13.32 13.16 -9.17
N LEU A 113 -13.25 12.64 -10.39
CA LEU A 113 -12.17 12.90 -11.34
C LEU A 113 -12.53 13.87 -12.48
N ASP A 114 -13.75 14.38 -12.53
CA ASP A 114 -14.19 15.25 -13.62
C ASP A 114 -13.40 16.57 -13.67
N ASN A 115 -13.00 17.07 -12.51
CA ASN A 115 -12.23 18.29 -12.36
C ASN A 115 -10.73 18.07 -12.15
N LEU A 116 -10.19 16.91 -12.54
CA LEU A 116 -8.79 16.54 -12.29
C LEU A 116 -7.79 17.57 -12.83
N GLN A 117 -8.10 18.19 -13.98
CA GLN A 117 -7.25 19.25 -14.56
C GLN A 117 -7.19 20.54 -13.71
N GLN A 118 -8.24 20.81 -12.91
CA GLN A 118 -8.28 21.95 -12.00
C GLN A 118 -7.60 21.64 -10.66
N ILE A 119 -7.51 20.38 -10.31
CA ILE A 119 -6.87 19.90 -9.08
C ILE A 119 -5.37 19.74 -9.31
N ILE A 120 -4.97 19.06 -10.40
CA ILE A 120 -3.57 18.82 -10.77
C ILE A 120 -3.17 19.86 -11.82
N THR A 121 -2.62 20.97 -11.35
CA THR A 121 -2.16 22.13 -12.15
C THR A 121 -0.64 22.13 -12.25
N GLU A 122 -0.06 23.10 -12.98
CA GLU A 122 1.38 23.27 -13.13
C GLU A 122 2.10 23.64 -11.81
N LYS A 123 1.35 23.98 -10.75
CA LYS A 123 1.90 24.19 -9.40
C LYS A 123 2.17 22.87 -8.66
N VAL A 124 1.54 21.78 -9.09
CA VAL A 124 1.69 20.48 -8.47
C VAL A 124 3.06 19.91 -8.78
N ARG A 125 3.79 19.50 -7.74
CA ARG A 125 5.11 18.84 -7.84
C ARG A 125 5.03 17.36 -7.58
N LEU A 126 4.07 16.93 -6.77
CA LEU A 126 3.90 15.53 -6.43
C LEU A 126 2.42 15.19 -6.33
N VAL A 127 2.08 14.02 -6.85
CA VAL A 127 0.76 13.39 -6.70
C VAL A 127 0.96 12.04 -6.02
N ALA A 128 0.38 11.82 -4.83
CA ALA A 128 0.47 10.55 -4.12
C ALA A 128 -0.92 9.96 -3.92
N VAL A 129 -1.16 8.78 -4.50
CA VAL A 129 -2.48 8.14 -4.48
C VAL A 129 -2.41 6.64 -4.22
N THR A 130 -3.40 6.13 -3.50
CA THR A 130 -3.55 4.69 -3.30
C THR A 130 -4.11 4.01 -4.55
N ALA A 131 -3.60 2.82 -4.85
CA ALA A 131 -4.14 1.99 -5.93
C ALA A 131 -5.35 1.14 -5.48
N MET A 132 -5.59 1.03 -4.17
CA MET A 132 -6.75 0.36 -3.60
C MET A 132 -7.01 0.88 -2.19
N SER A 133 -8.21 1.37 -1.94
CA SER A 133 -8.64 1.81 -0.61
C SER A 133 -8.64 0.64 0.38
N ASN A 134 -8.02 0.84 1.52
CA ASN A 134 -8.04 -0.13 2.61
C ASN A 134 -9.36 -0.14 3.41
N VAL A 135 -10.26 0.79 3.11
CA VAL A 135 -11.59 0.89 3.73
C VAL A 135 -12.64 0.26 2.85
N THR A 136 -12.73 0.71 1.61
CA THR A 136 -13.84 0.35 0.69
C THR A 136 -13.46 -0.73 -0.32
N GLY A 137 -12.17 -1.06 -0.43
CA GLY A 137 -11.68 -1.93 -1.50
C GLY A 137 -11.63 -1.27 -2.88
N TYR A 138 -12.16 -0.06 -3.02
CA TYR A 138 -12.19 0.66 -4.30
C TYR A 138 -10.81 0.81 -4.92
N MET A 139 -10.70 0.46 -6.19
CA MET A 139 -9.50 0.59 -7.01
C MET A 139 -9.67 1.76 -7.98
N PRO A 140 -9.19 2.96 -7.65
CA PRO A 140 -9.31 4.13 -8.52
C PRO A 140 -8.54 3.95 -9.83
N PRO A 141 -8.93 4.65 -10.90
CA PRO A 141 -8.22 4.61 -12.18
C PRO A 141 -6.88 5.39 -12.10
N VAL A 142 -5.91 4.83 -11.38
CA VAL A 142 -4.60 5.44 -11.08
C VAL A 142 -3.90 5.93 -12.34
N ALA A 143 -3.95 5.16 -13.43
CA ALA A 143 -3.32 5.54 -14.69
C ALA A 143 -3.83 6.89 -15.26
N ARG A 144 -5.11 7.24 -15.03
CA ARG A 144 -5.68 8.55 -15.41
C ARG A 144 -5.07 9.69 -14.56
N ILE A 145 -4.87 9.43 -13.27
CA ILE A 145 -4.31 10.41 -12.32
C ILE A 145 -2.83 10.64 -12.60
N THR A 146 -2.05 9.57 -12.76
CA THR A 146 -0.61 9.67 -13.05
C THR A 146 -0.32 10.23 -14.44
N ALA A 147 -1.18 9.96 -15.44
CA ALA A 147 -1.09 10.59 -16.74
C ALA A 147 -1.24 12.13 -16.61
N ARG A 148 -2.22 12.60 -15.84
CA ARG A 148 -2.39 14.04 -15.60
C ARG A 148 -1.21 14.63 -14.82
N ALA A 149 -0.67 13.93 -13.82
CA ALA A 149 0.54 14.36 -13.10
C ALA A 149 1.72 14.56 -14.07
N ARG A 150 1.93 13.60 -14.97
CA ARG A 150 2.99 13.66 -15.99
C ARG A 150 2.81 14.83 -16.96
N GLU A 151 1.58 15.14 -17.39
CA GLU A 151 1.29 16.27 -18.30
C GLU A 151 1.77 17.60 -17.71
N VAL A 152 1.68 17.78 -16.39
CA VAL A 152 2.12 19.02 -15.69
C VAL A 152 3.56 18.93 -15.15
N GLY A 153 4.25 17.81 -15.39
CA GLY A 153 5.62 17.58 -14.90
C GLY A 153 5.72 17.25 -13.41
N ALA A 154 4.61 16.84 -12.78
CA ALA A 154 4.60 16.38 -11.40
C ALA A 154 5.06 14.92 -11.30
N VAL A 155 5.78 14.60 -10.21
CA VAL A 155 6.17 13.23 -9.86
C VAL A 155 4.98 12.50 -9.22
N SER A 156 4.81 11.22 -9.50
CA SER A 156 3.74 10.40 -8.96
C SER A 156 4.25 9.31 -8.03
N LEU A 157 3.58 9.13 -6.88
CA LEU A 157 3.76 8.02 -5.95
C LEU A 157 2.46 7.23 -5.87
N VAL A 158 2.54 5.91 -6.08
CA VAL A 158 1.41 4.99 -5.97
C VAL A 158 1.58 4.11 -4.72
N ASP A 159 0.66 4.27 -3.76
CA ASP A 159 0.55 3.35 -2.63
C ASP A 159 -0.21 2.10 -3.07
N ALA A 160 0.54 1.02 -3.27
CA ALA A 160 0.03 -0.29 -3.64
C ALA A 160 -0.06 -1.25 -2.43
N ALA A 161 -0.07 -0.73 -1.19
CA ALA A 161 -0.03 -1.56 0.01
C ALA A 161 -1.18 -2.58 0.11
N GLN A 162 -2.37 -2.23 -0.38
CA GLN A 162 -3.47 -3.17 -0.55
C GLN A 162 -3.40 -3.83 -1.92
N PHE A 163 -3.20 -3.07 -2.97
CA PHE A 163 -3.27 -3.52 -4.35
C PHE A 163 -2.32 -4.68 -4.67
N ALA A 164 -1.11 -4.69 -4.09
CA ALA A 164 -0.08 -5.70 -4.34
C ALA A 164 -0.50 -7.14 -4.00
N SER A 165 -1.39 -7.31 -3.03
CA SER A 165 -1.91 -8.62 -2.63
C SER A 165 -3.15 -9.05 -3.40
N HIS A 166 -3.89 -8.10 -3.99
CA HIS A 166 -5.22 -8.31 -4.53
C HIS A 166 -5.28 -8.30 -6.07
N SER A 167 -4.30 -7.68 -6.73
CA SER A 167 -4.32 -7.51 -8.17
C SER A 167 -2.93 -7.51 -8.78
N ARG A 168 -2.87 -7.80 -10.09
CA ARG A 168 -1.60 -7.77 -10.84
C ARG A 168 -1.09 -6.34 -10.96
N ILE A 169 0.17 -6.13 -10.59
CA ILE A 169 0.87 -4.86 -10.77
C ILE A 169 1.58 -4.84 -12.13
N ASP A 170 1.49 -3.68 -12.80
CA ASP A 170 2.34 -3.29 -13.92
C ASP A 170 2.62 -1.80 -13.76
N VAL A 171 3.79 -1.47 -13.23
CA VAL A 171 4.18 -0.07 -12.92
C VAL A 171 4.17 0.83 -14.16
N THR A 172 4.39 0.25 -15.35
CA THR A 172 4.38 1.02 -16.61
C THR A 172 2.96 1.41 -17.01
N LYS A 173 1.98 0.50 -16.79
CA LYS A 173 0.56 0.77 -17.03
C LYS A 173 -0.01 1.73 -15.98
N LEU A 174 0.41 1.58 -14.73
CA LEU A 174 0.06 2.55 -13.67
C LEU A 174 0.66 3.92 -13.94
N GLY A 175 1.73 4.00 -14.72
CA GLY A 175 2.41 5.25 -15.03
C GLY A 175 3.10 5.91 -13.84
N ALA A 176 3.42 5.12 -12.81
CA ALA A 176 4.02 5.59 -11.57
C ALA A 176 5.49 5.97 -11.73
N ASP A 177 5.95 6.97 -10.95
CA ASP A 177 7.36 7.28 -10.76
C ASP A 177 7.92 6.57 -9.53
N PHE A 178 7.11 6.44 -8.48
CA PHE A 178 7.35 5.64 -7.28
C PHE A 178 6.17 4.70 -7.03
N LEU A 179 6.45 3.50 -6.55
CA LEU A 179 5.45 2.55 -6.07
C LEU A 179 5.90 1.95 -4.74
N VAL A 180 4.98 1.81 -3.79
CA VAL A 180 5.28 1.33 -2.44
C VAL A 180 4.29 0.25 -2.01
N PHE A 181 4.80 -0.79 -1.29
CA PHE A 181 3.96 -1.81 -0.66
C PHE A 181 4.66 -2.52 0.50
N SER A 182 3.92 -3.36 1.23
CA SER A 182 4.39 -4.09 2.42
C SER A 182 4.21 -5.59 2.27
N GLY A 183 5.21 -6.37 2.65
CA GLY A 183 5.21 -7.83 2.56
C GLY A 183 4.11 -8.50 3.38
N HIS A 184 3.84 -8.00 4.61
CA HIS A 184 2.86 -8.60 5.53
C HIS A 184 1.40 -8.61 5.02
N LYS A 185 1.09 -7.86 3.97
CA LYS A 185 -0.24 -7.86 3.35
C LYS A 185 -0.37 -8.85 2.19
N MET A 186 0.74 -9.40 1.71
CA MET A 186 0.79 -10.29 0.55
C MET A 186 1.42 -11.66 0.90
N CYS A 187 0.96 -12.29 1.98
CA CYS A 187 1.46 -13.56 2.50
C CYS A 187 2.94 -13.55 2.94
N GLY A 188 3.57 -12.39 2.97
CA GLY A 188 4.96 -12.19 3.35
C GLY A 188 5.14 -11.84 4.83
N PRO A 189 6.38 -11.73 5.30
CA PRO A 189 6.67 -11.40 6.69
C PRO A 189 6.42 -9.92 7.01
N SER A 190 6.26 -9.64 8.31
CA SER A 190 6.28 -8.29 8.85
C SER A 190 7.69 -7.70 8.81
N GLY A 191 7.79 -6.36 8.79
CA GLY A 191 9.08 -5.66 8.84
C GLY A 191 9.88 -5.74 7.54
N VAL A 192 9.21 -5.99 6.41
CA VAL A 192 9.75 -5.86 5.07
C VAL A 192 8.74 -5.17 4.15
N GLY A 193 9.22 -4.24 3.36
CA GLY A 193 8.45 -3.53 2.34
C GLY A 193 9.33 -3.18 1.15
N VAL A 194 8.71 -2.56 0.18
CA VAL A 194 9.33 -2.17 -1.08
C VAL A 194 9.02 -0.71 -1.36
N LEU A 195 10.06 0.02 -1.73
CA LEU A 195 10.02 1.23 -2.52
C LEU A 195 10.59 0.89 -3.90
N TRP A 196 9.78 0.98 -4.92
CA TRP A 196 10.25 0.97 -6.30
C TRP A 196 10.23 2.40 -6.85
N GLY A 197 11.22 2.73 -7.70
CA GLY A 197 11.21 4.00 -8.41
C GLY A 197 11.98 3.93 -9.72
N ARG A 198 11.64 4.84 -10.66
CA ARG A 198 12.43 5.04 -11.87
C ARG A 198 13.81 5.59 -11.50
N THR A 199 14.85 5.17 -12.19
CA THR A 199 16.23 5.60 -11.92
C THR A 199 16.35 7.13 -11.79
N ALA A 200 15.75 7.88 -12.72
CA ALA A 200 15.86 9.34 -12.72
C ALA A 200 15.31 10.01 -11.44
N VAL A 201 14.19 9.52 -10.86
CA VAL A 201 13.64 10.11 -9.63
C VAL A 201 14.37 9.62 -8.38
N LEU A 202 14.89 8.38 -8.39
CA LEU A 202 15.69 7.85 -7.28
C LEU A 202 17.11 8.47 -7.23
N GLU A 203 17.72 8.77 -8.37
CA GLU A 203 19.01 9.48 -8.42
C GLU A 203 18.90 10.91 -7.88
N ASP A 204 17.75 11.55 -8.08
CA ASP A 204 17.48 12.90 -7.60
C ASP A 204 17.00 12.94 -6.14
N MET A 205 16.90 11.79 -5.49
CA MET A 205 16.46 11.65 -4.11
C MET A 205 17.67 11.57 -3.16
N ASP A 206 17.64 12.31 -2.06
CA ASP A 206 18.62 12.18 -0.99
C ASP A 206 18.30 10.94 -0.13
N PRO A 207 19.31 10.26 0.44
CA PRO A 207 19.08 9.16 1.36
C PRO A 207 18.25 9.62 2.57
N PHE A 208 17.29 8.79 2.98
CA PHE A 208 16.47 9.03 4.17
C PHE A 208 17.21 8.62 5.46
N PHE A 209 17.92 7.50 5.41
CA PHE A 209 18.81 7.04 6.47
C PHE A 209 20.26 7.12 6.04
N PHE A 210 21.13 7.32 7.02
CA PHE A 210 22.58 7.35 6.81
C PHE A 210 23.26 6.34 7.74
N GLY A 211 24.24 5.59 7.22
CA GLY A 211 24.94 4.60 8.00
C GLY A 211 25.96 3.79 7.22
N GLY A 212 26.21 2.59 7.69
CA GLY A 212 27.04 1.61 6.97
C GLY A 212 26.31 1.07 5.75
N ASP A 213 27.01 0.29 4.97
CA ASP A 213 26.62 -0.39 3.74
C ASP A 213 26.41 0.52 2.52
N MET A 214 25.71 1.61 2.65
CA MET A 214 25.41 2.59 1.61
C MET A 214 26.60 3.45 1.14
N ILE A 215 27.77 3.30 1.77
CA ILE A 215 28.94 4.16 1.57
C ILE A 215 30.03 3.48 0.75
N VAL A 216 30.74 4.27 -0.09
CA VAL A 216 31.99 3.87 -0.73
C VAL A 216 33.18 4.24 0.17
N LYS A 217 33.21 5.48 0.66
CA LYS A 217 34.31 5.99 1.47
C LYS A 217 33.87 7.03 2.46
N VAL A 218 34.32 6.92 3.71
CA VAL A 218 34.11 7.90 4.78
C VAL A 218 35.46 8.55 5.13
N ARG A 219 35.49 9.86 5.20
CA ARG A 219 36.61 10.68 5.68
C ARG A 219 36.10 11.71 6.69
N LYS A 220 36.98 12.26 7.49
CA LYS A 220 36.62 13.40 8.38
C LYS A 220 36.07 14.60 7.62
N SER A 221 36.43 14.77 6.37
CA SER A 221 36.02 15.88 5.49
C SER A 221 34.75 15.61 4.68
N GLY A 222 34.19 14.39 4.71
CA GLY A 222 32.97 14.03 3.95
C GLY A 222 32.89 12.55 3.63
N THR A 223 31.74 12.17 3.07
CA THR A 223 31.38 10.80 2.71
C THR A 223 31.00 10.71 1.23
N THR A 224 31.42 9.64 0.56
CA THR A 224 30.92 9.27 -0.77
C THR A 224 30.04 8.04 -0.66
N PHE A 225 28.90 8.08 -1.34
CA PHE A 225 27.90 7.02 -1.30
C PHE A 225 28.06 6.07 -2.49
N LYS A 226 27.52 4.86 -2.35
CA LYS A 226 27.35 3.91 -3.44
C LYS A 226 26.31 4.40 -4.44
N ASP A 227 26.22 3.69 -5.58
CA ASP A 227 25.14 3.88 -6.55
C ASP A 227 23.82 3.26 -6.04
N LEU A 228 22.74 3.42 -6.79
CA LEU A 228 21.47 2.73 -6.55
C LEU A 228 21.63 1.22 -6.80
N PRO A 229 20.89 0.39 -6.05
CA PRO A 229 19.94 0.72 -4.98
C PRO A 229 20.58 0.98 -3.61
N GLU A 230 21.82 0.57 -3.38
CA GLU A 230 22.48 0.50 -2.06
C GLU A 230 22.61 1.88 -1.40
N ARG A 231 22.66 2.96 -2.18
CA ARG A 231 22.68 4.33 -1.64
C ARG A 231 21.47 4.63 -0.75
N LEU A 232 20.34 3.98 -0.98
CA LEU A 232 19.10 4.20 -0.23
C LEU A 232 18.81 3.09 0.81
N GLU A 233 19.73 2.13 0.98
CA GLU A 233 19.61 1.04 1.96
C GLU A 233 20.75 1.14 3.00
N ALA A 234 20.51 1.88 4.07
CA ALA A 234 21.51 2.07 5.13
C ALA A 234 21.49 0.94 6.18
N GLY A 235 22.66 0.43 6.52
CA GLY A 235 22.82 -0.59 7.57
C GLY A 235 22.60 -2.01 7.08
N THR A 236 22.65 -2.98 8.00
CA THR A 236 22.33 -4.38 7.68
C THR A 236 20.83 -4.52 7.46
N PRO A 237 20.38 -4.98 6.28
CA PRO A 237 18.94 -5.08 6.00
C PRO A 237 18.29 -6.27 6.71
N ASN A 238 16.95 -6.32 6.69
CA ASN A 238 16.17 -7.48 7.14
C ASN A 238 16.30 -8.64 6.13
N ILE A 239 17.43 -9.33 6.11
CA ILE A 239 17.74 -10.38 5.13
C ILE A 239 16.69 -11.48 5.18
N ALA A 240 16.36 -11.98 6.38
CA ALA A 240 15.37 -13.05 6.56
C ALA A 240 13.98 -12.64 6.05
N GLY A 241 13.55 -11.40 6.34
CA GLY A 241 12.28 -10.86 5.85
C GLY A 241 12.26 -10.71 4.32
N VAL A 242 13.36 -10.28 3.70
CA VAL A 242 13.45 -10.17 2.24
C VAL A 242 13.36 -11.55 1.59
N LEU A 243 14.05 -12.56 2.11
CA LEU A 243 13.93 -13.94 1.61
C LEU A 243 12.53 -14.50 1.81
N GLY A 244 11.87 -14.16 2.93
CA GLY A 244 10.46 -14.50 3.17
C GLY A 244 9.50 -13.82 2.19
N LEU A 245 9.76 -12.55 1.82
CA LEU A 245 9.00 -11.84 0.78
C LEU A 245 9.16 -12.53 -0.59
N GLY A 246 10.36 -12.96 -0.94
CA GLY A 246 10.59 -13.73 -2.17
C GLY A 246 9.75 -15.00 -2.23
N ALA A 247 9.69 -15.77 -1.14
CA ALA A 247 8.86 -16.97 -1.06
C ALA A 247 7.36 -16.65 -1.17
N ALA A 248 6.90 -15.52 -0.62
CA ALA A 248 5.52 -15.07 -0.76
C ALA A 248 5.17 -14.69 -2.21
N ILE A 249 6.09 -14.03 -2.92
CA ILE A 249 5.93 -13.70 -4.34
C ILE A 249 5.85 -14.98 -5.18
N ASP A 250 6.78 -15.93 -4.99
CA ASP A 250 6.76 -17.21 -5.70
C ASP A 250 5.44 -17.96 -5.47
N TYR A 251 4.91 -17.92 -4.25
CA TYR A 251 3.62 -18.52 -3.90
C TYR A 251 2.46 -17.84 -4.65
N LEU A 252 2.37 -16.50 -4.62
CA LEU A 252 1.32 -15.76 -5.30
C LEU A 252 1.40 -15.91 -6.82
N GLU A 253 2.61 -15.91 -7.40
CA GLU A 253 2.81 -16.16 -8.83
C GLU A 253 2.37 -17.58 -9.22
N SER A 254 2.57 -18.58 -8.35
CA SER A 254 2.12 -19.97 -8.59
C SER A 254 0.60 -20.11 -8.66
N ILE A 255 -0.15 -19.28 -7.91
CA ILE A 255 -1.62 -19.19 -7.97
C ILE A 255 -2.05 -18.35 -9.18
N GLY A 256 -1.32 -17.28 -9.46
CA GLY A 256 -1.62 -16.27 -10.46
C GLY A 256 -2.52 -15.15 -9.93
N MET A 257 -2.02 -13.91 -9.99
CA MET A 257 -2.72 -12.74 -9.43
C MET A 257 -4.09 -12.49 -10.06
N ASP A 258 -4.28 -12.82 -11.33
CA ASP A 258 -5.61 -12.74 -11.98
C ASP A 258 -6.61 -13.76 -11.40
N ALA A 259 -6.13 -14.93 -10.92
CA ALA A 259 -6.98 -15.91 -10.25
C ALA A 259 -7.35 -15.45 -8.83
N VAL A 260 -6.39 -14.87 -8.11
CA VAL A 260 -6.64 -14.25 -6.80
C VAL A 260 -7.72 -13.17 -6.93
N HIS A 261 -7.54 -12.23 -7.85
CA HIS A 261 -8.49 -11.14 -8.07
C HIS A 261 -9.90 -11.64 -8.41
N ARG A 262 -10.04 -12.55 -9.38
CA ARG A 262 -11.34 -13.15 -9.72
C ARG A 262 -12.00 -13.90 -8.57
N HIS A 263 -11.21 -14.54 -7.71
CA HIS A 263 -11.74 -15.20 -6.52
C HIS A 263 -12.33 -14.19 -5.54
N GLU A 264 -11.61 -13.13 -5.25
CA GLU A 264 -12.06 -12.06 -4.35
C GLU A 264 -13.27 -11.30 -4.89
N GLN A 265 -13.32 -11.02 -6.21
CA GLN A 265 -14.51 -10.44 -6.86
C GLN A 265 -15.75 -11.31 -6.62
N ARG A 266 -15.65 -12.65 -6.73
CA ARG A 266 -16.77 -13.56 -6.44
C ARG A 266 -17.20 -13.51 -4.97
N LEU A 267 -16.23 -13.44 -4.05
CA LEU A 267 -16.52 -13.31 -2.62
C LEU A 267 -17.21 -11.98 -2.32
N LEU A 268 -16.68 -10.88 -2.86
CA LEU A 268 -17.27 -9.55 -2.66
C LEU A 268 -18.66 -9.44 -3.28
N ALA A 269 -18.86 -9.95 -4.50
CA ALA A 269 -20.17 -9.97 -5.15
C ALA A 269 -21.20 -10.69 -4.28
N HIS A 270 -20.86 -11.88 -3.75
CA HIS A 270 -21.74 -12.61 -2.83
C HIS A 270 -22.03 -11.83 -1.54
N ALA A 271 -21.02 -11.16 -0.96
CA ALA A 271 -21.23 -10.32 0.23
C ALA A 271 -22.20 -9.14 -0.06
N LEU A 272 -22.07 -8.52 -1.24
CA LEU A 272 -22.97 -7.43 -1.67
C LEU A 272 -24.40 -7.94 -1.90
N GLU A 273 -24.57 -9.12 -2.54
CA GLU A 273 -25.88 -9.78 -2.69
C GLU A 273 -26.53 -10.05 -1.33
N ARG A 274 -25.77 -10.63 -0.38
CA ARG A 274 -26.27 -10.88 0.98
C ARG A 274 -26.61 -9.58 1.74
N ALA A 275 -25.81 -8.52 1.53
CA ALA A 275 -26.11 -7.21 2.14
C ALA A 275 -27.39 -6.60 1.59
N ALA A 276 -27.66 -6.75 0.30
CA ALA A 276 -28.90 -6.25 -0.32
C ALA A 276 -30.19 -6.95 0.17
N GLU A 277 -30.07 -8.12 0.78
CA GLU A 277 -31.18 -8.83 1.44
C GLU A 277 -31.47 -8.31 2.87
N CYS A 278 -30.65 -7.39 3.39
CA CYS A 278 -30.68 -6.90 4.77
C CYS A 278 -30.92 -5.38 4.80
N ASP A 279 -32.12 -4.93 5.14
CA ASP A 279 -32.51 -3.51 5.18
C ASP A 279 -31.69 -2.68 6.19
N ASP A 280 -31.10 -3.32 7.19
CA ASP A 280 -30.34 -2.69 8.26
C ASP A 280 -28.81 -2.74 8.05
N VAL A 281 -28.33 -3.28 6.94
CA VAL A 281 -26.90 -3.29 6.57
C VAL A 281 -26.61 -2.15 5.62
N THR A 282 -25.84 -1.16 6.09
CA THR A 282 -25.33 -0.06 5.25
C THR A 282 -23.93 -0.38 4.78
N VAL A 283 -23.73 -0.51 3.47
CA VAL A 283 -22.41 -0.76 2.84
C VAL A 283 -21.74 0.56 2.52
N TYR A 284 -20.43 0.67 2.81
CA TYR A 284 -19.58 1.82 2.50
C TYR A 284 -18.56 1.45 1.42
N GLY A 285 -18.71 2.08 0.27
CA GLY A 285 -17.89 1.85 -0.92
C GLY A 285 -18.74 1.52 -2.14
N PRO A 286 -18.11 1.38 -3.33
CA PRO A 286 -18.82 0.97 -4.53
C PRO A 286 -19.46 -0.40 -4.35
N GLN A 287 -20.72 -0.52 -4.77
CA GLN A 287 -21.44 -1.81 -4.78
C GLN A 287 -21.24 -2.55 -6.11
N ASP A 288 -20.01 -2.48 -6.61
CA ASP A 288 -19.57 -3.11 -7.85
C ASP A 288 -18.25 -3.85 -7.59
N ALA A 289 -18.29 -5.17 -7.60
CA ALA A 289 -17.13 -6.02 -7.34
C ALA A 289 -16.05 -5.87 -8.42
N ASP A 290 -16.37 -5.38 -9.64
CA ASP A 290 -15.40 -5.25 -10.72
C ASP A 290 -14.40 -4.10 -10.50
N VAL A 291 -14.79 -3.11 -9.69
CA VAL A 291 -13.92 -1.96 -9.35
C VAL A 291 -13.35 -2.03 -7.93
N CYS A 292 -13.51 -3.18 -7.24
CA CYS A 292 -13.07 -3.37 -5.87
C CYS A 292 -12.24 -4.65 -5.70
N GLY A 293 -11.36 -4.65 -4.69
CA GLY A 293 -10.75 -5.87 -4.14
C GLY A 293 -11.55 -6.41 -2.96
N GLY A 294 -11.07 -7.49 -2.34
CA GLY A 294 -11.75 -8.28 -1.31
C GLY A 294 -11.96 -7.56 0.04
N VAL A 295 -12.52 -6.36 0.02
CA VAL A 295 -12.82 -5.56 1.23
C VAL A 295 -14.30 -5.20 1.26
N PHE A 296 -14.97 -5.53 2.36
CA PHE A 296 -16.39 -5.25 2.60
C PHE A 296 -16.54 -4.47 3.90
N SER A 297 -16.81 -3.17 3.80
CA SER A 297 -17.05 -2.28 4.93
C SER A 297 -18.54 -1.98 5.09
N PHE A 298 -19.06 -2.16 6.28
CA PHE A 298 -20.47 -1.99 6.57
C PHE A 298 -20.75 -1.52 8.00
N ASN A 299 -21.95 -1.03 8.25
CA ASN A 299 -22.53 -0.85 9.58
C ASN A 299 -23.90 -1.53 9.65
N LEU A 300 -24.31 -1.92 10.87
CA LEU A 300 -25.56 -2.60 11.14
C LEU A 300 -26.49 -1.66 11.93
N GLY A 301 -27.44 -1.04 11.26
CA GLY A 301 -28.36 -0.06 11.86
C GLY A 301 -27.61 1.00 12.67
N GLU A 302 -28.08 1.24 13.90
CA GLU A 302 -27.47 2.16 14.86
C GLU A 302 -26.41 1.48 15.78
N VAL A 303 -26.11 0.20 15.56
CA VAL A 303 -25.14 -0.54 16.40
C VAL A 303 -23.74 -0.01 16.14
N HIS A 304 -23.04 0.36 17.21
CA HIS A 304 -21.67 0.85 17.06
C HIS A 304 -20.76 -0.23 16.47
N PRO A 305 -19.89 0.08 15.48
CA PRO A 305 -19.04 -0.91 14.83
C PRO A 305 -18.20 -1.76 15.79
N HIS A 306 -17.74 -1.18 16.90
CA HIS A 306 -16.98 -1.90 17.91
C HIS A 306 -17.78 -3.01 18.57
N ASP A 307 -19.06 -2.75 18.88
CA ASP A 307 -19.96 -3.73 19.51
C ASP A 307 -20.30 -4.85 18.51
N THR A 308 -20.56 -4.48 17.25
CA THR A 308 -20.70 -5.45 16.15
C THR A 308 -19.48 -6.36 16.07
N GLY A 309 -18.27 -5.80 16.07
CA GLY A 309 -17.03 -6.58 16.01
C GLY A 309 -16.84 -7.50 17.22
N ALA A 310 -17.13 -7.03 18.43
CA ALA A 310 -16.99 -7.82 19.65
C ALA A 310 -17.95 -9.02 19.68
N ILE A 311 -19.18 -8.87 19.19
CA ILE A 311 -20.15 -9.97 19.09
C ILE A 311 -19.71 -10.97 18.00
N LEU A 312 -19.30 -10.47 16.82
CA LEU A 312 -18.81 -11.32 15.75
C LEU A 312 -17.58 -12.15 16.18
N ASP A 313 -16.67 -11.57 16.97
CA ASP A 313 -15.53 -12.31 17.54
C ASP A 313 -15.99 -13.47 18.42
N SER A 314 -17.04 -13.27 19.24
CA SER A 314 -17.62 -14.37 20.06
C SER A 314 -18.24 -15.50 19.24
N GLU A 315 -18.59 -15.25 17.98
CA GLU A 315 -19.07 -16.23 17.00
C GLU A 315 -17.94 -16.79 16.13
N GLY A 316 -16.67 -16.46 16.45
CA GLY A 316 -15.48 -16.93 15.72
C GLY A 316 -15.24 -16.21 14.38
N ILE A 317 -15.75 -14.99 14.22
CA ILE A 317 -15.61 -14.17 13.00
C ILE A 317 -14.77 -12.93 13.30
N ALA A 318 -13.54 -12.91 12.77
CA ALA A 318 -12.60 -11.81 12.94
C ALA A 318 -12.87 -10.70 11.91
N VAL A 319 -13.26 -9.53 12.39
CA VAL A 319 -13.41 -8.30 11.60
C VAL A 319 -12.58 -7.17 12.22
N ARG A 320 -12.30 -6.15 11.44
CA ARG A 320 -11.70 -4.92 11.95
C ARG A 320 -12.78 -3.84 12.10
N THR A 321 -12.70 -3.05 13.19
CA THR A 321 -13.65 -1.96 13.46
C THR A 321 -12.95 -0.61 13.62
N GLY A 322 -13.70 0.48 13.40
CA GLY A 322 -13.25 1.86 13.57
C GLY A 322 -12.88 2.57 12.25
N PHE A 323 -11.98 3.53 12.30
CA PHE A 323 -11.65 4.40 11.17
C PHE A 323 -10.59 3.84 10.20
N HIS A 324 -10.09 2.63 10.41
CA HIS A 324 -9.16 1.90 9.52
C HIS A 324 -7.90 2.67 9.09
N CYS A 325 -7.42 3.60 9.90
CA CYS A 325 -6.32 4.53 9.57
C CYS A 325 -6.61 5.40 8.33
N ALA A 326 -7.88 5.78 8.12
CA ALA A 326 -8.36 6.64 7.04
C ALA A 326 -9.47 7.58 7.57
N GLN A 327 -9.16 8.34 8.63
CA GLN A 327 -10.12 9.25 9.27
C GLN A 327 -10.70 10.29 8.30
N PRO A 328 -9.95 10.87 7.34
CA PRO A 328 -10.53 11.78 6.36
C PRO A 328 -11.69 11.15 5.56
N LEU A 329 -11.56 9.88 5.15
CA LEU A 329 -12.65 9.19 4.46
C LEU A 329 -13.88 8.97 5.36
N MET A 330 -13.68 8.70 6.66
CA MET A 330 -14.80 8.62 7.60
C MET A 330 -15.55 9.97 7.72
N GLN A 331 -14.83 11.10 7.66
CA GLN A 331 -15.43 12.43 7.63
C GLN A 331 -16.24 12.67 6.36
N VAL A 332 -15.77 12.20 5.20
CA VAL A 332 -16.52 12.27 3.93
C VAL A 332 -17.84 11.50 4.05
N PHE A 333 -17.82 10.30 4.63
CA PHE A 333 -19.04 9.51 4.86
C PHE A 333 -19.92 10.04 6.02
N GLY A 334 -19.44 10.99 6.81
CA GLY A 334 -20.18 11.53 7.97
C GLY A 334 -20.33 10.53 9.12
N ILE A 335 -19.40 9.59 9.29
CA ILE A 335 -19.43 8.51 10.28
C ILE A 335 -18.16 8.48 11.13
N THR A 336 -18.21 7.77 12.25
CA THR A 336 -17.04 7.59 13.15
C THR A 336 -16.19 6.38 12.79
N GLY A 337 -16.72 5.42 12.06
CA GLY A 337 -16.04 4.19 11.67
C GLY A 337 -16.98 3.18 11.03
N THR A 338 -16.42 2.07 10.58
CA THR A 338 -17.14 0.94 10.02
C THR A 338 -16.68 -0.38 10.64
N THR A 339 -17.48 -1.42 10.49
CA THR A 339 -17.06 -2.82 10.59
C THR A 339 -16.56 -3.26 9.22
N ARG A 340 -15.33 -3.81 9.15
CA ARG A 340 -14.72 -4.24 7.89
C ARG A 340 -14.38 -5.72 7.92
N ALA A 341 -15.01 -6.50 7.04
CA ALA A 341 -14.56 -7.82 6.66
C ALA A 341 -13.57 -7.70 5.50
N SER A 342 -12.51 -8.49 5.52
CA SER A 342 -11.50 -8.54 4.46
C SER A 342 -11.38 -9.97 3.98
N PHE A 343 -11.63 -10.19 2.70
CA PHE A 343 -11.55 -11.49 2.05
C PHE A 343 -10.22 -11.62 1.31
N TYR A 344 -9.66 -12.82 1.32
CA TYR A 344 -8.45 -13.10 0.59
C TYR A 344 -8.50 -14.52 -0.01
N LEU A 345 -7.44 -14.95 -0.65
CA LEU A 345 -7.30 -16.22 -1.39
C LEU A 345 -7.70 -17.49 -0.60
N TYR A 346 -7.76 -17.42 0.71
CA TYR A 346 -8.11 -18.55 1.59
C TYR A 346 -9.56 -18.52 2.11
N ASN A 347 -10.32 -17.45 1.84
CA ASN A 347 -11.73 -17.37 2.26
C ASN A 347 -12.65 -18.05 1.25
N THR A 348 -13.83 -18.42 1.72
CA THR A 348 -14.87 -19.13 0.97
C THR A 348 -16.20 -18.41 1.02
N ILE A 349 -17.14 -18.79 0.18
CA ILE A 349 -18.54 -18.34 0.23
C ILE A 349 -19.17 -18.66 1.60
N ASP A 350 -18.87 -19.83 2.16
CA ASP A 350 -19.37 -20.24 3.48
C ASP A 350 -18.93 -19.30 4.60
N ASP A 351 -17.72 -18.71 4.52
CA ASP A 351 -17.27 -17.72 5.49
C ASP A 351 -18.14 -16.45 5.45
N ILE A 352 -18.59 -16.04 4.27
CA ILE A 352 -19.48 -14.90 4.08
C ILE A 352 -20.87 -15.22 4.62
N ASP A 353 -21.42 -16.40 4.31
CA ASP A 353 -22.73 -16.84 4.83
C ASP A 353 -22.72 -16.94 6.36
N ARG A 354 -21.62 -17.38 6.95
CA ARG A 354 -21.43 -17.36 8.41
C ARG A 354 -21.39 -15.94 8.97
N LEU A 355 -20.73 -14.98 8.30
CA LEU A 355 -20.72 -13.58 8.69
C LEU A 355 -22.16 -13.05 8.78
N PHE A 356 -22.95 -13.20 7.72
CA PHE A 356 -24.35 -12.72 7.71
C PHE A 356 -25.24 -13.46 8.72
N SER A 357 -25.03 -14.75 8.93
CA SER A 357 -25.73 -15.51 9.96
C SER A 357 -25.39 -15.02 11.37
N ALA A 358 -24.14 -14.62 11.62
CA ALA A 358 -23.72 -14.07 12.91
C ALA A 358 -24.24 -12.65 13.16
N LEU A 359 -24.57 -11.86 12.12
CA LEU A 359 -25.23 -10.57 12.28
C LEU A 359 -26.61 -10.71 12.95
N GLU A 360 -27.29 -11.85 12.81
CA GLU A 360 -28.53 -12.15 13.55
C GLU A 360 -28.29 -12.17 15.07
N ARG A 361 -27.12 -12.60 15.51
CA ARG A 361 -26.77 -12.55 16.92
C ARG A 361 -26.59 -11.13 17.41
N VAL A 362 -25.98 -10.27 16.58
CA VAL A 362 -25.82 -8.83 16.88
C VAL A 362 -27.22 -8.21 17.03
N ARG A 363 -28.14 -8.43 16.07
CA ARG A 363 -29.53 -7.94 16.11
C ARG A 363 -30.24 -8.32 17.42
N LYS A 364 -30.12 -9.59 17.83
CA LYS A 364 -30.75 -10.10 19.07
C LYS A 364 -30.22 -9.46 20.35
N VAL A 365 -29.00 -8.97 20.36
CA VAL A 365 -28.41 -8.32 21.55
C VAL A 365 -28.89 -6.86 21.67
N PHE A 366 -29.20 -6.20 20.55
CA PHE A 366 -29.60 -4.80 20.50
C PHE A 366 -31.08 -4.58 20.18
N ALA A 367 -31.88 -5.66 20.00
CA ALA A 367 -33.34 -5.61 19.93
C ALA A 367 -33.97 -5.44 21.35
#